data_569cb129ca1283c6029b67a604da2796
#
_entry.id   569cb129ca1283c6029b67a604da2796
#
_cell.length_a   1.000
_cell.length_b   1.000
_cell.length_c   1.000
_cell.angle_alpha   90.00
_cell.angle_beta   90.00
_cell.angle_gamma   90.00
#
_symmetry.space_group_name_H-M   'P 1'
#
loop_
_entity.id
_entity.type
_entity.pdbx_description
1 polymer ?
#
loop_
_entity_poly.entity_id
_entity_poly.type
_entity_poly.pdbx_seq_one_letter_code
_entity_poly.pdbx_strand_id
1 'polypeptide(L)'
;MFSSELWNNPGSSQVLTQKAIFGFGQNGGSRTGVTNLVNDEGTVASDTSAVGTARDGLAGSGYGEDKAIFGFGTTGTRTAITNLVSNEGVVASDTSGVGTARNELAAAAFGGDKAIFGFGTTGSTSNLSNLVSNQGVVASDTSGVGTARNVLAAAEFGGDKAIFGFGYTGSGWTTVTNLVSNEGVVASDTTGVGAVRGWLAATGYGEDKAIFGFGFLSPGNANTGITNLVSNTGVVASDTAGVGTARILLAAAVYGGDKAIFGFGRIATSGSSGTAITNLVSNQGVVASDTSGVGSVRLTLAAAGYAN
;
A
#
# COMPACT_ATOMS: atom_id res chain seq x y z
N MET A 1 12.04 21.14 57.20
CA MET A 1 11.55 21.84 55.97
C MET A 1 12.32 21.26 54.80
N PHE A 2 11.79 20.22 54.12
CA PHE A 2 12.39 19.64 52.90
C PHE A 2 11.54 20.08 51.73
N SER A 3 12.15 20.86 50.81
CA SER A 3 11.53 21.26 49.58
C SER A 3 11.43 20.07 48.65
N SER A 4 10.24 19.68 48.23
CA SER A 4 10.00 18.74 47.13
C SER A 4 10.29 19.43 45.83
N GLU A 5 11.44 19.17 45.24
CA GLU A 5 11.69 19.50 43.84
C GLU A 5 10.88 18.55 42.96
N LEU A 6 9.87 19.11 42.32
CA LEU A 6 9.13 18.47 41.24
C LEU A 6 10.09 18.28 40.05
N TRP A 7 10.47 17.04 39.80
CA TRP A 7 11.09 16.66 38.55
C TRP A 7 10.03 16.84 37.43
N ASN A 8 10.15 17.94 36.68
CA ASN A 8 9.54 18.02 35.37
C ASN A 8 10.19 16.95 34.49
N ASN A 9 9.43 15.95 34.11
CA ASN A 9 9.79 14.96 33.12
C ASN A 9 9.48 15.53 31.72
N PRO A 10 10.47 16.04 30.96
CA PRO A 10 10.24 16.49 29.58
C PRO A 10 10.37 15.28 28.66
N GLY A 11 9.28 14.56 28.45
CA GLY A 11 9.28 13.40 27.58
C GLY A 11 8.02 12.59 27.67
N SER A 12 6.83 13.23 27.63
CA SER A 12 5.68 12.51 27.14
C SER A 12 5.89 12.33 25.64
N SER A 13 6.40 11.18 25.21
CA SER A 13 6.27 10.76 23.82
C SER A 13 4.78 10.86 23.50
N GLN A 14 4.39 11.78 22.63
CA GLN A 14 3.02 11.80 22.12
C GLN A 14 2.78 10.42 21.49
N VAL A 15 1.75 9.76 21.96
CA VAL A 15 1.26 8.54 21.32
C VAL A 15 0.65 8.99 20.01
N LEU A 16 1.37 8.74 18.90
CA LEU A 16 0.89 9.08 17.58
C LEU A 16 -0.36 8.25 17.27
N THR A 17 -1.43 8.93 16.84
CA THR A 17 -2.66 8.29 16.40
C THR A 17 -2.53 7.92 14.92
N GLN A 18 -2.41 6.63 14.64
CA GLN A 18 -2.25 6.17 13.26
C GLN A 18 -3.56 6.22 12.49
N LYS A 19 -3.51 6.83 11.32
CA LYS A 19 -4.58 7.06 10.36
C LYS A 19 -4.17 6.57 8.98
N ALA A 20 -5.10 6.62 8.02
CA ALA A 20 -4.78 6.26 6.65
C ALA A 20 -5.35 7.27 5.64
N ILE A 21 -4.86 7.19 4.42
CA ILE A 21 -5.34 7.97 3.29
C ILE A 21 -5.43 7.07 2.05
N PHE A 22 -6.56 7.11 1.35
CA PHE A 22 -6.71 6.61 0.00
C PHE A 22 -6.56 7.77 -0.97
N GLY A 23 -5.83 7.61 -2.07
CA GLY A 23 -5.62 8.71 -2.99
C GLY A 23 -5.46 8.31 -4.45
N PHE A 24 -5.81 9.25 -5.33
CA PHE A 24 -5.66 9.15 -6.78
C PHE A 24 -6.51 8.03 -7.40
N GLY A 25 -6.09 7.49 -8.56
CA GLY A 25 -6.77 6.41 -9.25
C GLY A 25 -7.65 6.87 -10.42
N GLN A 26 -8.60 6.03 -10.80
CA GLN A 26 -9.56 6.30 -11.87
C GLN A 26 -11.00 6.24 -11.37
N ASN A 27 -11.83 7.13 -11.91
CA ASN A 27 -13.29 7.10 -11.82
C ASN A 27 -13.88 7.17 -13.22
N GLY A 28 -14.64 6.15 -13.62
CA GLY A 28 -15.29 6.11 -14.94
C GLY A 28 -14.32 6.25 -16.14
N GLY A 29 -13.07 5.81 -16.00
CA GLY A 29 -12.03 5.92 -17.03
C GLY A 29 -11.24 7.24 -17.01
N SER A 30 -11.63 8.21 -16.18
CA SER A 30 -10.89 9.46 -15.99
C SER A 30 -9.99 9.37 -14.75
N ARG A 31 -8.73 9.81 -14.87
CA ARG A 31 -7.81 9.90 -13.74
C ARG A 31 -8.22 11.00 -12.78
N THR A 32 -7.95 10.80 -11.52
CA THR A 32 -8.26 11.77 -10.46
C THR A 32 -7.11 11.88 -9.45
N GLY A 33 -7.02 13.00 -8.75
CA GLY A 33 -6.16 13.21 -7.59
C GLY A 33 -6.96 13.33 -6.28
N VAL A 34 -8.25 12.99 -6.30
CA VAL A 34 -9.12 12.99 -5.09
C VAL A 34 -8.55 12.06 -4.03
N THR A 35 -8.69 12.46 -2.77
CA THR A 35 -8.28 11.65 -1.61
C THR A 35 -9.43 11.49 -0.61
N ASN A 36 -9.34 10.43 0.22
CA ASN A 36 -10.20 10.20 1.37
C ASN A 36 -9.34 9.85 2.58
N LEU A 37 -9.51 10.59 3.63
CA LEU A 37 -8.87 10.29 4.91
C LEU A 37 -9.62 9.15 5.61
N VAL A 38 -8.89 8.38 6.39
CA VAL A 38 -9.43 7.33 7.27
C VAL A 38 -8.96 7.64 8.68
N ASN A 39 -9.90 7.74 9.63
CA ASN A 39 -9.56 7.98 11.02
C ASN A 39 -9.03 6.69 11.71
N ASP A 40 -8.65 6.80 12.96
CA ASP A 40 -8.13 5.71 13.80
C ASP A 40 -9.18 4.63 14.16
N GLU A 41 -10.45 4.88 13.85
CA GLU A 41 -11.54 3.91 13.97
C GLU A 41 -11.83 3.18 12.66
N GLY A 42 -11.15 3.54 11.55
CA GLY A 42 -11.36 2.98 10.21
C GLY A 42 -12.52 3.61 9.44
N THR A 43 -13.03 4.76 9.89
CA THR A 43 -14.09 5.49 9.19
C THR A 43 -13.48 6.30 8.04
N VAL A 44 -13.97 6.07 6.82
CA VAL A 44 -13.57 6.81 5.63
C VAL A 44 -14.33 8.13 5.54
N ALA A 45 -13.61 9.23 5.39
CA ALA A 45 -14.20 10.56 5.18
C ALA A 45 -14.62 10.78 3.72
N SER A 46 -15.44 11.81 3.48
CA SER A 46 -15.81 12.27 2.15
C SER A 46 -14.59 12.71 1.32
N ASP A 47 -14.79 12.86 0.02
CA ASP A 47 -13.73 13.28 -0.92
C ASP A 47 -13.12 14.61 -0.52
N THR A 48 -11.80 14.67 -0.52
CA THR A 48 -11.01 15.89 -0.44
C THR A 48 -10.53 16.25 -1.84
N SER A 49 -10.61 17.53 -2.19
CA SER A 49 -10.19 18.06 -3.50
C SER A 49 -8.77 17.63 -3.84
N ALA A 50 -8.58 17.28 -5.10
CA ALA A 50 -7.30 16.82 -5.63
C ALA A 50 -6.19 17.87 -5.47
N VAL A 51 -5.02 17.40 -5.04
CA VAL A 51 -3.75 18.14 -5.11
C VAL A 51 -2.77 17.30 -5.92
N GLY A 52 -2.03 17.95 -6.81
CA GLY A 52 -1.10 17.28 -7.72
C GLY A 52 -1.75 16.70 -8.98
N THR A 53 -0.93 16.17 -9.85
CA THR A 53 -1.34 15.65 -11.16
C THR A 53 -2.14 14.36 -11.02
N ALA A 54 -3.34 14.34 -11.56
CA ALA A 54 -4.23 13.17 -11.56
C ALA A 54 -3.58 11.99 -12.28
N ARG A 55 -3.49 10.83 -11.61
CA ARG A 55 -2.82 9.63 -12.13
C ARG A 55 -3.35 8.35 -11.49
N ASP A 56 -3.06 7.24 -12.12
CA ASP A 56 -3.46 5.91 -11.67
C ASP A 56 -2.30 4.91 -11.74
N GLY A 57 -2.48 3.72 -11.18
CA GLY A 57 -1.43 2.70 -11.14
C GLY A 57 -0.18 3.13 -10.37
N LEU A 58 -0.33 4.04 -9.45
CA LEU A 58 0.69 4.54 -8.52
C LEU A 58 0.76 3.65 -7.27
N ALA A 59 1.76 3.86 -6.42
CA ALA A 59 1.87 3.22 -5.12
C ALA A 59 1.93 4.26 -3.99
N GLY A 60 1.65 3.83 -2.76
CA GLY A 60 1.71 4.65 -1.56
C GLY A 60 2.28 3.88 -0.38
N SER A 61 2.98 4.58 0.52
CA SER A 61 3.53 4.03 1.75
C SER A 61 3.71 5.11 2.82
N GLY A 62 3.71 4.70 4.08
CA GLY A 62 4.18 5.53 5.18
C GLY A 62 5.71 5.70 5.16
N TYR A 63 6.19 6.80 5.73
CA TYR A 63 7.62 7.08 6.02
C TYR A 63 7.73 8.09 7.16
N GLY A 64 8.90 8.22 7.77
CA GLY A 64 9.18 9.24 8.79
C GLY A 64 8.33 9.09 10.04
N GLU A 65 7.85 7.87 10.33
CA GLU A 65 6.98 7.51 11.46
C GLU A 65 5.54 8.06 11.37
N ASP A 66 5.37 9.30 10.87
CA ASP A 66 4.10 10.05 10.93
C ASP A 66 3.57 10.52 9.56
N LYS A 67 4.30 10.30 8.48
CA LYS A 67 4.01 10.84 7.13
C LYS A 67 3.77 9.74 6.12
N ALA A 68 3.27 10.13 4.94
CA ALA A 68 3.09 9.21 3.82
C ALA A 68 3.56 9.83 2.50
N ILE A 69 3.75 8.98 1.50
CA ILE A 69 4.14 9.37 0.14
C ILE A 69 3.33 8.58 -0.88
N PHE A 70 2.85 9.27 -1.90
CA PHE A 70 2.35 8.66 -3.14
C PHE A 70 3.38 8.85 -4.23
N GLY A 71 3.66 7.82 -5.04
CA GLY A 71 4.66 7.94 -6.08
C GLY A 71 4.41 7.13 -7.32
N PHE A 72 5.03 7.59 -8.41
CA PHE A 72 4.98 6.97 -9.74
C PHE A 72 3.56 6.94 -10.34
N GLY A 73 3.26 5.95 -11.17
CA GLY A 73 1.97 5.79 -11.83
C GLY A 73 1.95 6.27 -13.27
N THR A 74 0.75 6.55 -13.80
CA THR A 74 0.58 7.04 -15.16
C THR A 74 -0.44 8.17 -15.25
N THR A 75 -0.11 9.20 -16.03
CA THR A 75 -0.99 10.31 -16.43
C THR A 75 -1.57 10.11 -17.85
N GLY A 76 -1.29 8.94 -18.45
CA GLY A 76 -1.38 8.62 -19.86
C GLY A 76 0.01 8.24 -20.37
N THR A 77 1.03 8.85 -19.82
CA THR A 77 2.45 8.44 -19.92
C THR A 77 2.93 8.10 -18.52
N ARG A 78 3.79 7.08 -18.38
CA ARG A 78 4.37 6.72 -17.09
C ARG A 78 5.14 7.88 -16.50
N THR A 79 5.08 8.02 -15.19
CA THR A 79 5.73 9.11 -14.47
C THR A 79 6.45 8.59 -13.22
N ALA A 80 7.40 9.38 -12.73
CA ALA A 80 8.04 9.17 -11.43
C ALA A 80 7.68 10.29 -10.43
N ILE A 81 6.69 11.11 -10.74
CA ILE A 81 6.18 12.19 -9.86
C ILE A 81 5.81 11.60 -8.48
N THR A 82 6.11 12.35 -7.43
CA THR A 82 5.71 12.00 -6.06
C THR A 82 4.95 13.14 -5.39
N ASN A 83 4.10 12.79 -4.42
CA ASN A 83 3.44 13.74 -3.51
C ASN A 83 3.65 13.27 -2.08
N LEU A 84 4.21 14.14 -1.27
CA LEU A 84 4.32 13.91 0.17
C LEU A 84 2.97 14.15 0.84
N VAL A 85 2.72 13.44 1.91
CA VAL A 85 1.53 13.61 2.76
C VAL A 85 2.02 13.94 4.16
N SER A 86 1.52 15.04 4.73
CA SER A 86 1.86 15.44 6.09
C SER A 86 1.22 14.51 7.13
N ASN A 87 1.61 14.66 8.39
CA ASN A 87 1.00 14.01 9.53
C ASN A 87 -0.46 14.43 9.80
N GLU A 88 -0.96 15.45 9.11
CA GLU A 88 -2.37 15.86 9.13
C GLU A 88 -3.15 15.28 7.94
N GLY A 89 -2.51 14.46 7.07
CA GLY A 89 -3.11 13.90 5.87
C GLY A 89 -3.22 14.89 4.70
N VAL A 90 -2.48 16.00 4.74
CA VAL A 90 -2.47 17.00 3.67
C VAL A 90 -1.49 16.56 2.58
N VAL A 91 -2.00 16.38 1.37
CA VAL A 91 -1.19 16.05 0.20
C VAL A 91 -0.51 17.31 -0.34
N ALA A 92 0.80 17.27 -0.49
CA ALA A 92 1.59 18.34 -1.08
C ALA A 92 1.51 18.33 -2.62
N SER A 93 1.89 19.45 -3.26
CA SER A 93 2.07 19.54 -4.72
C SER A 93 3.09 18.52 -5.24
N ASP A 94 3.09 18.32 -6.56
CA ASP A 94 4.00 17.39 -7.22
C ASP A 94 5.47 17.74 -6.95
N THR A 95 6.24 16.72 -6.62
CA THR A 95 7.70 16.75 -6.62
C THR A 95 8.19 16.03 -7.86
N SER A 96 9.16 16.62 -8.56
CA SER A 96 9.78 16.01 -9.73
C SER A 96 10.31 14.63 -9.39
N GLY A 97 9.98 13.65 -10.22
CA GLY A 97 10.33 12.26 -9.97
C GLY A 97 11.81 11.96 -10.09
N VAL A 98 12.26 11.04 -9.27
CA VAL A 98 13.59 10.42 -9.34
C VAL A 98 13.43 8.96 -9.74
N GLY A 99 14.32 8.47 -10.60
CA GLY A 99 14.29 7.11 -11.12
C GLY A 99 13.44 6.94 -12.38
N THR A 100 13.41 5.71 -12.87
CA THR A 100 12.70 5.33 -14.10
C THR A 100 11.19 5.36 -13.90
N ALA A 101 10.49 6.11 -14.73
CA ALA A 101 9.03 6.22 -14.69
C ALA A 101 8.33 4.87 -14.87
N ARG A 102 7.47 4.49 -13.92
CA ARG A 102 6.80 3.19 -13.83
C ARG A 102 5.35 3.34 -13.36
N ASN A 103 4.52 2.36 -13.68
CA ASN A 103 3.20 2.18 -13.08
C ASN A 103 3.01 0.71 -12.67
N GLU A 104 1.89 0.41 -11.97
CA GLU A 104 1.57 -0.93 -11.49
C GLU A 104 2.68 -1.54 -10.59
N LEU A 105 3.36 -0.68 -9.87
CA LEU A 105 4.38 -1.00 -8.87
C LEU A 105 3.73 -1.14 -7.49
N ALA A 106 4.52 -1.55 -6.50
CA ALA A 106 4.09 -1.59 -5.11
C ALA A 106 5.04 -0.77 -4.22
N ALA A 107 4.57 -0.43 -3.03
CA ALA A 107 5.39 0.26 -2.02
C ALA A 107 5.09 -0.28 -0.63
N ALA A 108 6.09 -0.25 0.25
CA ALA A 108 5.94 -0.60 1.65
C ALA A 108 6.93 0.18 2.52
N ALA A 109 6.60 0.36 3.79
CA ALA A 109 7.52 0.87 4.79
C ALA A 109 8.53 -0.21 5.19
N PHE A 110 9.72 0.22 5.62
CA PHE A 110 10.77 -0.61 6.20
C PHE A 110 11.68 0.23 7.10
N GLY A 111 12.49 -0.43 7.94
CA GLY A 111 13.47 0.24 8.80
C GLY A 111 12.82 1.14 9.86
N GLY A 112 11.52 0.99 10.10
CA GLY A 112 10.74 1.77 11.05
C GLY A 112 10.32 3.16 10.55
N ASP A 113 11.13 3.82 9.71
CA ASP A 113 10.92 5.21 9.32
C ASP A 113 11.11 5.49 7.81
N LYS A 114 11.38 4.47 7.00
CA LYS A 114 11.69 4.58 5.56
C LYS A 114 10.65 3.85 4.71
N ALA A 115 10.69 4.06 3.40
CA ALA A 115 9.85 3.34 2.46
C ALA A 115 10.64 2.89 1.22
N ILE A 116 10.06 1.93 0.49
CA ILE A 116 10.60 1.42 -0.77
C ILE A 116 9.48 1.35 -1.80
N PHE A 117 9.73 1.89 -2.99
CA PHE A 117 8.97 1.60 -4.20
C PHE A 117 9.67 0.50 -4.97
N GLY A 118 8.93 -0.51 -5.43
CA GLY A 118 9.56 -1.62 -6.14
C GLY A 118 8.73 -2.21 -7.26
N PHE A 119 9.46 -2.80 -8.23
CA PHE A 119 8.87 -3.52 -9.35
C PHE A 119 8.03 -2.63 -10.29
N GLY A 120 6.95 -3.17 -10.87
CA GLY A 120 6.07 -2.44 -11.79
C GLY A 120 6.39 -2.64 -13.25
N THR A 121 5.96 -1.70 -14.11
CA THR A 121 6.22 -1.77 -15.55
C THR A 121 6.75 -0.44 -16.10
N THR A 122 7.78 -0.52 -16.92
CA THR A 122 8.35 0.57 -17.73
C THR A 122 7.90 0.51 -19.20
N GLY A 123 7.07 -0.47 -19.55
CA GLY A 123 6.70 -0.96 -20.85
C GLY A 123 6.89 -2.47 -20.91
N SER A 124 7.87 -2.98 -20.16
CA SER A 124 8.04 -4.38 -19.80
C SER A 124 8.05 -4.47 -18.28
N THR A 125 7.82 -5.66 -17.72
CA THR A 125 7.93 -5.88 -16.27
C THR A 125 9.31 -5.48 -15.76
N SER A 126 9.36 -4.91 -14.57
CA SER A 126 10.58 -4.39 -13.95
C SER A 126 10.76 -4.96 -12.54
N ASN A 127 12.00 -5.04 -12.09
CA ASN A 127 12.37 -5.35 -10.71
C ASN A 127 13.20 -4.23 -10.07
N LEU A 128 13.24 -3.04 -10.68
CA LEU A 128 13.89 -1.86 -10.10
C LEU A 128 13.24 -1.48 -8.76
N SER A 129 14.03 -0.93 -7.87
CA SER A 129 13.53 -0.33 -6.63
C SER A 129 14.11 1.06 -6.39
N ASN A 130 13.38 1.87 -5.61
CA ASN A 130 13.81 3.19 -5.15
C ASN A 130 13.52 3.27 -3.64
N LEU A 131 14.55 3.52 -2.87
CA LEU A 131 14.41 3.78 -1.45
C LEU A 131 13.89 5.19 -1.21
N VAL A 132 13.13 5.36 -0.16
CA VAL A 132 12.64 6.65 0.34
C VAL A 132 13.20 6.85 1.75
N SER A 133 13.90 7.97 1.95
CA SER A 133 14.43 8.31 3.28
C SER A 133 13.31 8.71 4.24
N ASN A 134 13.63 8.81 5.53
CA ASN A 134 12.73 9.34 6.56
C ASN A 134 12.37 10.83 6.41
N GLN A 135 12.94 11.50 5.41
CA GLN A 135 12.57 12.86 5.01
C GLN A 135 11.74 12.89 3.73
N GLY A 136 11.33 11.71 3.19
CA GLY A 136 10.55 11.60 1.97
C GLY A 136 11.36 11.80 0.68
N VAL A 137 12.69 11.76 0.75
CA VAL A 137 13.54 11.87 -0.43
C VAL A 137 13.67 10.52 -1.12
N VAL A 138 13.24 10.46 -2.39
CA VAL A 138 13.35 9.25 -3.23
C VAL A 138 14.76 9.16 -3.81
N ALA A 139 15.42 8.04 -3.62
CA ALA A 139 16.73 7.75 -4.19
C ALA A 139 16.62 7.29 -5.67
N SER A 140 17.75 7.36 -6.39
CA SER A 140 17.87 6.80 -7.74
C SER A 140 17.57 5.30 -7.77
N ASP A 141 17.36 4.76 -8.99
CA ASP A 141 17.10 3.34 -9.18
C ASP A 141 18.21 2.45 -8.62
N THR A 142 17.79 1.44 -7.87
CA THR A 142 18.62 0.30 -7.51
C THR A 142 18.27 -0.84 -8.46
N SER A 143 19.30 -1.48 -9.02
CA SER A 143 19.13 -2.67 -9.87
C SER A 143 18.39 -3.75 -9.12
N GLY A 144 17.37 -4.30 -9.75
CA GLY A 144 16.46 -5.21 -9.10
C GLY A 144 17.05 -6.59 -8.82
N VAL A 145 16.60 -7.18 -7.75
CA VAL A 145 16.81 -8.58 -7.40
C VAL A 145 15.47 -9.31 -7.55
N GLY A 146 15.53 -10.56 -8.01
CA GLY A 146 14.33 -11.37 -8.23
C GLY A 146 13.66 -11.15 -9.58
N THR A 147 12.60 -11.92 -9.81
CA THR A 147 11.84 -11.94 -11.06
C THR A 147 11.07 -10.65 -11.26
N ALA A 148 11.30 -9.96 -12.38
CA ALA A 148 10.59 -8.74 -12.75
C ALA A 148 9.07 -8.97 -12.85
N ARG A 149 8.27 -8.11 -12.19
CA ARG A 149 6.81 -8.26 -12.06
C ARG A 149 6.11 -6.91 -12.04
N ASN A 150 4.84 -6.89 -12.42
CA ASN A 150 3.91 -5.80 -12.20
C ASN A 150 2.62 -6.29 -11.53
N VAL A 151 1.72 -5.41 -11.20
CA VAL A 151 0.42 -5.68 -10.55
C VAL A 151 0.52 -6.57 -9.30
N LEU A 152 1.63 -6.44 -8.61
CA LEU A 152 1.96 -7.08 -7.35
C LEU A 152 1.50 -6.21 -6.16
N ALA A 153 1.66 -6.70 -4.94
CA ALA A 153 1.44 -5.91 -3.73
C ALA A 153 2.65 -5.98 -2.79
N ALA A 154 2.71 -5.05 -1.84
CA ALA A 154 3.74 -5.03 -0.82
C ALA A 154 3.17 -4.59 0.52
N ALA A 155 3.79 -5.04 1.60
CA ALA A 155 3.45 -4.68 2.96
C ALA A 155 4.66 -4.70 3.88
N GLU A 156 4.60 -3.92 4.95
CA GLU A 156 5.51 -4.01 6.08
C GLU A 156 5.16 -5.22 6.94
N PHE A 157 6.17 -5.87 7.51
CA PHE A 157 6.05 -6.93 8.54
C PHE A 157 7.25 -6.88 9.49
N GLY A 158 7.15 -7.56 10.64
CA GLY A 158 8.23 -7.64 11.62
C GLY A 158 8.58 -6.29 12.26
N GLY A 159 7.75 -5.27 12.05
CA GLY A 159 7.94 -3.92 12.58
C GLY A 159 9.00 -3.08 11.87
N ASP A 160 9.84 -3.69 11.01
CA ASP A 160 10.95 -2.97 10.35
C ASP A 160 11.32 -3.54 8.96
N LYS A 161 10.61 -4.53 8.46
CA LYS A 161 10.88 -5.23 7.20
C LYS A 161 9.70 -5.12 6.25
N ALA A 162 9.92 -5.42 4.97
CA ALA A 162 8.85 -5.45 4.00
C ALA A 162 8.87 -6.73 3.14
N ILE A 163 7.75 -6.99 2.49
CA ILE A 163 7.57 -8.10 1.56
C ILE A 163 6.86 -7.61 0.30
N PHE A 164 7.41 -7.95 -0.86
CA PHE A 164 6.72 -7.87 -2.15
C PHE A 164 6.19 -9.24 -2.51
N GLY A 165 4.98 -9.35 -3.05
CA GLY A 165 4.43 -10.67 -3.38
C GLY A 165 3.43 -10.66 -4.51
N PHE A 166 3.31 -11.84 -5.15
CA PHE A 166 2.39 -12.12 -6.25
C PHE A 166 2.68 -11.32 -7.52
N GLY A 167 1.68 -11.13 -8.37
CA GLY A 167 1.77 -10.30 -9.58
C GLY A 167 1.94 -11.09 -10.89
N TYR A 168 2.35 -10.39 -11.94
CA TYR A 168 2.50 -10.90 -13.30
C TYR A 168 3.94 -10.71 -13.80
N THR A 169 4.57 -11.77 -14.31
CA THR A 169 5.99 -11.79 -14.73
C THR A 169 6.21 -11.39 -16.20
N GLY A 170 5.16 -11.03 -16.93
CA GLY A 170 5.20 -10.86 -18.39
C GLY A 170 4.88 -12.15 -19.15
N SER A 171 5.07 -13.31 -18.53
CA SER A 171 4.77 -14.63 -19.11
C SER A 171 3.69 -15.40 -18.36
N GLY A 172 3.44 -15.05 -17.08
CA GLY A 172 2.44 -15.72 -16.25
C GLY A 172 2.27 -15.07 -14.88
N TRP A 173 1.16 -15.39 -14.23
CA TRP A 173 0.89 -15.00 -12.84
C TRP A 173 1.76 -15.83 -11.89
N THR A 174 2.10 -15.27 -10.75
CA THR A 174 3.00 -15.91 -9.80
C THR A 174 2.60 -15.66 -8.35
N THR A 175 3.06 -16.54 -7.45
CA THR A 175 3.00 -16.36 -6.00
C THR A 175 4.35 -16.00 -5.40
N VAL A 176 5.39 -15.82 -6.23
CA VAL A 176 6.75 -15.48 -5.77
C VAL A 176 6.72 -14.27 -4.84
N THR A 177 7.53 -14.33 -3.80
CA THR A 177 7.73 -13.23 -2.85
C THR A 177 9.20 -12.85 -2.75
N ASN A 178 9.47 -11.59 -2.40
CA ASN A 178 10.80 -11.08 -2.06
C ASN A 178 10.70 -10.34 -0.74
N LEU A 179 11.49 -10.76 0.23
CA LEU A 179 11.64 -10.05 1.50
C LEU A 179 12.53 -8.83 1.30
N VAL A 180 12.29 -7.80 2.08
CA VAL A 180 13.12 -6.60 2.18
C VAL A 180 13.62 -6.47 3.60
N SER A 181 14.94 -6.34 3.78
CA SER A 181 15.54 -6.14 5.09
C SER A 181 15.23 -4.76 5.65
N ASN A 182 15.52 -4.55 6.93
CA ASN A 182 15.42 -3.24 7.58
C ASN A 182 16.44 -2.20 7.06
N GLU A 183 17.34 -2.60 6.17
CA GLU A 183 18.26 -1.71 5.43
C GLU A 183 17.74 -1.40 4.01
N GLY A 184 16.59 -1.97 3.61
CA GLY A 184 15.99 -1.79 2.28
C GLY A 184 16.59 -2.71 1.22
N VAL A 185 17.30 -3.78 1.60
CA VAL A 185 17.85 -4.74 0.65
C VAL A 185 16.79 -5.76 0.27
N VAL A 186 16.47 -5.82 -1.03
CA VAL A 186 15.54 -6.81 -1.59
C VAL A 186 16.25 -8.16 -1.73
N ALA A 187 15.68 -9.20 -1.14
CA ALA A 187 16.21 -10.57 -1.24
C ALA A 187 15.80 -11.25 -2.55
N SER A 188 16.47 -12.36 -2.89
CA SER A 188 16.11 -13.23 -4.01
C SER A 188 14.69 -13.81 -3.84
N ASP A 189 14.18 -14.37 -4.94
CA ASP A 189 12.85 -14.98 -4.97
C ASP A 189 12.68 -16.10 -3.95
N THR A 190 11.58 -16.04 -3.22
CA THR A 190 11.08 -17.15 -2.41
C THR A 190 9.83 -17.71 -3.09
N THR A 191 9.74 -19.04 -3.20
CA THR A 191 8.53 -19.70 -3.71
C THR A 191 7.34 -19.33 -2.85
N GLY A 192 6.33 -18.73 -3.47
CA GLY A 192 5.14 -18.28 -2.75
C GLY A 192 4.15 -19.40 -2.48
N VAL A 193 3.19 -19.09 -1.63
CA VAL A 193 2.12 -19.99 -1.19
C VAL A 193 0.77 -19.41 -1.63
N GLY A 194 -0.18 -20.29 -1.93
CA GLY A 194 -1.55 -19.93 -2.29
C GLY A 194 -1.82 -19.83 -3.80
N ALA A 195 -3.00 -19.35 -4.14
CA ALA A 195 -3.45 -19.19 -5.51
C ALA A 195 -2.74 -18.03 -6.21
N VAL A 196 -2.26 -18.26 -7.44
CA VAL A 196 -1.59 -17.23 -8.25
C VAL A 196 -2.58 -16.13 -8.63
N ARG A 197 -2.22 -14.88 -8.34
CA ARG A 197 -3.08 -13.73 -8.59
C ARG A 197 -2.31 -12.41 -8.71
N GLY A 198 -2.98 -11.42 -9.29
CA GLY A 198 -2.48 -10.04 -9.36
C GLY A 198 -3.60 -9.03 -9.14
N TRP A 199 -3.29 -7.73 -9.24
CA TRP A 199 -4.19 -6.63 -8.89
C TRP A 199 -4.81 -6.75 -7.50
N LEU A 200 -4.07 -7.36 -6.60
CA LEU A 200 -4.37 -7.52 -5.18
C LEU A 200 -3.85 -6.30 -4.40
N ALA A 201 -4.20 -6.21 -3.12
CA ALA A 201 -3.59 -5.26 -2.20
C ALA A 201 -2.94 -5.98 -1.02
N ALA A 202 -2.05 -5.28 -0.32
CA ALA A 202 -1.44 -5.77 0.90
C ALA A 202 -1.19 -4.61 1.88
N THR A 203 -1.13 -4.93 3.16
CA THR A 203 -0.87 -3.96 4.23
C THR A 203 -0.41 -4.69 5.50
N GLY A 204 0.23 -3.96 6.41
CA GLY A 204 0.51 -4.44 7.76
C GLY A 204 -0.76 -4.55 8.61
N TYR A 205 -0.71 -5.34 9.69
CA TYR A 205 -1.68 -5.38 10.80
C TYR A 205 -1.03 -5.98 12.04
N GLY A 206 -1.63 -5.80 13.22
CA GLY A 206 -1.17 -6.42 14.46
C GLY A 206 0.26 -6.02 14.83
N GLU A 207 0.67 -4.81 14.47
CA GLU A 207 1.98 -4.19 14.71
C GLU A 207 3.14 -4.82 13.91
N ASP A 208 3.18 -6.15 13.75
CA ASP A 208 4.33 -6.88 13.19
C ASP A 208 3.99 -7.87 12.06
N LYS A 209 2.75 -7.94 11.62
CA LYS A 209 2.26 -8.89 10.62
C LYS A 209 1.76 -8.18 9.38
N ALA A 210 1.56 -8.95 8.30
CA ALA A 210 0.98 -8.41 7.07
C ALA A 210 -0.08 -9.34 6.48
N ILE A 211 -0.87 -8.81 5.57
CA ILE A 211 -1.93 -9.53 4.87
C ILE A 211 -1.92 -9.13 3.39
N PHE A 212 -1.93 -10.13 2.51
CA PHE A 212 -2.29 -9.98 1.11
C PHE A 212 -3.76 -10.30 0.93
N GLY A 213 -4.51 -9.52 0.18
CA GLY A 213 -5.94 -9.78 0.02
C GLY A 213 -6.50 -9.41 -1.34
N PHE A 214 -7.58 -10.11 -1.69
CA PHE A 214 -8.33 -9.90 -2.92
C PHE A 214 -7.53 -10.21 -4.19
N GLY A 215 -7.91 -9.63 -5.33
CA GLY A 215 -7.17 -9.75 -6.58
C GLY A 215 -7.88 -10.58 -7.65
N PHE A 216 -7.17 -10.84 -8.75
CA PHE A 216 -7.62 -11.61 -9.91
C PHE A 216 -6.90 -12.94 -9.99
N LEU A 217 -7.65 -14.03 -9.99
CA LEU A 217 -7.14 -15.40 -10.07
C LEU A 217 -6.82 -15.80 -11.51
N SER A 218 -5.75 -16.57 -11.68
CA SER A 218 -5.42 -17.26 -12.93
C SER A 218 -4.78 -18.63 -12.61
N PRO A 219 -5.26 -19.72 -13.20
CA PRO A 219 -6.43 -19.85 -14.07
C PRO A 219 -7.75 -19.67 -13.27
N GLY A 220 -8.81 -19.31 -13.96
CA GLY A 220 -10.13 -19.08 -13.33
C GLY A 220 -10.76 -17.78 -13.79
N ASN A 221 -9.91 -16.77 -14.16
CA ASN A 221 -10.33 -15.48 -14.69
C ASN A 221 -11.46 -14.82 -13.90
N ALA A 222 -11.34 -14.85 -12.57
CA ALA A 222 -12.34 -14.33 -11.64
C ALA A 222 -11.71 -13.47 -10.56
N ASN A 223 -12.44 -12.47 -10.12
CA ASN A 223 -12.08 -11.73 -8.93
C ASN A 223 -12.23 -12.63 -7.69
N THR A 224 -11.40 -12.40 -6.69
CA THR A 224 -11.43 -13.17 -5.45
C THR A 224 -11.37 -12.25 -4.23
N GLY A 225 -11.87 -12.76 -3.10
CA GLY A 225 -11.67 -12.18 -1.77
C GLY A 225 -10.68 -12.98 -0.92
N ILE A 226 -9.98 -13.97 -1.48
CA ILE A 226 -8.97 -14.78 -0.78
C ILE A 226 -7.93 -13.88 -0.13
N THR A 227 -7.48 -14.27 1.07
CA THR A 227 -6.39 -13.61 1.78
C THR A 227 -5.28 -14.58 2.17
N ASN A 228 -4.07 -14.06 2.33
CA ASN A 228 -2.93 -14.78 2.92
C ASN A 228 -2.32 -13.91 4.01
N LEU A 229 -2.25 -14.45 5.21
CA LEU A 229 -1.57 -13.82 6.32
C LEU A 229 -0.05 -14.00 6.17
N VAL A 230 0.69 -13.01 6.62
CA VAL A 230 2.16 -13.03 6.68
C VAL A 230 2.58 -12.90 8.14
N SER A 231 3.40 -13.84 8.61
CA SER A 231 3.93 -13.80 9.96
C SER A 231 4.94 -12.67 10.14
N ASN A 232 5.30 -12.39 11.38
CA ASN A 232 6.38 -11.43 11.72
C ASN A 232 7.79 -11.88 11.30
N THR A 233 7.92 -13.08 10.75
CA THR A 233 9.15 -13.58 10.12
C THR A 233 9.08 -13.59 8.59
N GLY A 234 7.99 -13.08 8.00
CA GLY A 234 7.80 -13.00 6.55
C GLY A 234 7.29 -14.29 5.89
N VAL A 235 6.82 -15.25 6.68
CA VAL A 235 6.24 -16.49 6.14
C VAL A 235 4.80 -16.25 5.72
N VAL A 236 4.50 -16.50 4.45
CA VAL A 236 3.15 -16.40 3.88
C VAL A 236 2.39 -17.68 4.16
N ALA A 237 1.22 -17.56 4.80
CA ALA A 237 0.31 -18.68 5.07
C ALA A 237 -0.49 -19.07 3.83
N SER A 238 -1.09 -20.29 3.87
CA SER A 238 -2.03 -20.75 2.85
C SER A 238 -3.26 -19.84 2.73
N ASP A 239 -4.00 -19.99 1.63
CA ASP A 239 -5.22 -19.24 1.36
C ASP A 239 -6.25 -19.37 2.47
N THR A 240 -6.78 -18.24 2.92
CA THR A 240 -7.96 -18.12 3.74
C THR A 240 -9.13 -17.70 2.86
N ALA A 241 -10.28 -18.36 3.01
CA ALA A 241 -11.50 -18.03 2.26
C ALA A 241 -11.84 -16.54 2.42
N GLY A 242 -12.17 -15.90 1.30
CA GLY A 242 -12.47 -14.49 1.26
C GLY A 242 -13.75 -14.11 2.00
N VAL A 243 -13.70 -12.94 2.63
CA VAL A 243 -14.88 -12.27 3.21
C VAL A 243 -15.11 -10.98 2.43
N GLY A 244 -16.38 -10.67 2.18
CA GLY A 244 -16.79 -9.50 1.40
C GLY A 244 -16.75 -9.71 -0.12
N THR A 245 -17.11 -8.67 -0.84
CA THR A 245 -17.24 -8.68 -2.31
C THR A 245 -15.87 -8.81 -2.98
N ALA A 246 -15.70 -9.86 -3.76
CA ALA A 246 -14.47 -10.11 -4.54
C ALA A 246 -14.18 -8.97 -5.52
N ARG A 247 -12.97 -8.41 -5.49
CA ARG A 247 -12.59 -7.26 -6.31
C ARG A 247 -11.09 -7.16 -6.56
N ILE A 248 -10.73 -6.33 -7.52
CA ILE A 248 -9.37 -6.07 -7.99
C ILE A 248 -9.07 -4.57 -8.01
N LEU A 249 -7.79 -4.21 -8.17
CA LEU A 249 -7.36 -2.82 -8.35
C LEU A 249 -7.76 -1.93 -7.15
N LEU A 250 -7.86 -2.53 -5.99
CA LEU A 250 -8.13 -1.91 -4.70
C LEU A 250 -6.81 -1.48 -4.04
N ALA A 251 -6.92 -0.74 -2.96
CA ALA A 251 -5.77 -0.38 -2.13
C ALA A 251 -5.99 -0.79 -0.67
N ALA A 252 -4.92 -0.80 0.12
CA ALA A 252 -5.00 -1.10 1.54
C ALA A 252 -3.99 -0.28 2.35
N ALA A 253 -4.32 0.01 3.59
CA ALA A 253 -3.44 0.73 4.52
C ALA A 253 -3.70 0.31 5.98
N VAL A 254 -2.71 0.53 6.84
CA VAL A 254 -2.83 0.42 8.29
C VAL A 254 -3.56 1.63 8.87
N TYR A 255 -4.32 1.45 9.94
CA TYR A 255 -4.92 2.51 10.76
C TYR A 255 -5.05 2.03 12.22
N GLY A 256 -5.24 2.96 13.16
CA GLY A 256 -5.49 2.67 14.57
C GLY A 256 -4.34 1.93 15.27
N GLY A 257 -3.12 2.00 14.75
CA GLY A 257 -1.91 1.39 15.29
C GLY A 257 -1.72 -0.07 14.91
N ASP A 258 -2.77 -0.88 14.95
CA ASP A 258 -2.68 -2.34 14.81
C ASP A 258 -3.70 -2.95 13.83
N LYS A 259 -4.52 -2.15 13.20
CA LYS A 259 -5.59 -2.57 12.28
C LYS A 259 -5.30 -2.17 10.85
N ALA A 260 -6.08 -2.70 9.92
CA ALA A 260 -5.95 -2.38 8.51
C ALA A 260 -7.30 -2.24 7.81
N ILE A 261 -7.28 -1.64 6.62
CA ILE A 261 -8.45 -1.45 5.78
C ILE A 261 -8.10 -1.75 4.33
N PHE A 262 -8.92 -2.58 3.67
CA PHE A 262 -8.98 -2.69 2.23
C PHE A 262 -10.09 -1.80 1.69
N GLY A 263 -9.86 -1.05 0.63
CA GLY A 263 -10.88 -0.16 0.11
C GLY A 263 -10.87 0.06 -1.39
N PHE A 264 -12.06 0.42 -1.91
CA PHE A 264 -12.27 0.76 -3.31
C PHE A 264 -12.04 -0.42 -4.27
N GLY A 265 -11.60 -0.15 -5.50
CA GLY A 265 -11.32 -1.18 -6.50
C GLY A 265 -12.46 -1.42 -7.48
N ARG A 266 -12.46 -2.57 -8.14
CA ARG A 266 -13.42 -2.95 -9.17
C ARG A 266 -14.01 -4.34 -8.92
N ILE A 267 -15.33 -4.45 -8.91
CA ILE A 267 -16.06 -5.71 -8.72
C ILE A 267 -16.12 -6.50 -10.03
N ALA A 268 -16.39 -5.84 -11.16
CA ALA A 268 -16.46 -6.50 -12.47
C ALA A 268 -15.05 -6.91 -12.95
N THR A 269 -14.96 -7.98 -13.72
CA THR A 269 -13.70 -8.45 -14.31
C THR A 269 -13.22 -7.56 -15.46
N SER A 270 -14.09 -6.71 -16.01
CA SER A 270 -13.78 -5.75 -17.08
C SER A 270 -14.53 -4.44 -16.88
N GLY A 271 -14.12 -3.38 -17.61
CA GLY A 271 -14.72 -2.06 -17.55
C GLY A 271 -14.02 -1.11 -16.57
N SER A 272 -14.50 0.13 -16.51
CA SER A 272 -13.93 1.23 -15.71
C SER A 272 -14.77 1.62 -14.49
N SER A 273 -15.82 0.85 -14.17
CA SER A 273 -16.70 1.13 -13.02
C SER A 273 -16.06 0.65 -11.73
N GLY A 274 -15.62 1.58 -10.88
CA GLY A 274 -15.09 1.32 -9.55
C GLY A 274 -16.17 1.09 -8.51
N THR A 275 -15.73 0.79 -7.28
CA THR A 275 -16.54 0.78 -6.07
C THR A 275 -15.85 1.60 -4.98
N ALA A 276 -16.59 1.99 -3.94
CA ALA A 276 -16.04 2.61 -2.74
C ALA A 276 -16.18 1.69 -1.49
N ILE A 277 -16.59 0.42 -1.69
CA ILE A 277 -16.71 -0.57 -0.61
C ILE A 277 -15.38 -0.71 0.15
N THR A 278 -15.46 -0.85 1.47
CA THR A 278 -14.30 -1.13 2.32
C THR A 278 -14.51 -2.37 3.18
N ASN A 279 -13.41 -2.99 3.60
CA ASN A 279 -13.38 -4.06 4.59
C ASN A 279 -12.32 -3.74 5.63
N LEU A 280 -12.71 -3.69 6.88
CA LEU A 280 -11.80 -3.54 8.00
C LEU A 280 -11.10 -4.87 8.27
N VAL A 281 -9.88 -4.80 8.76
CA VAL A 281 -9.07 -5.93 9.20
C VAL A 281 -8.72 -5.72 10.65
N SER A 282 -9.04 -6.71 11.49
CA SER A 282 -8.70 -6.65 12.91
C SER A 282 -7.18 -6.84 13.13
N ASN A 283 -6.71 -6.58 14.34
CA ASN A 283 -5.34 -6.84 14.75
C ASN A 283 -4.96 -8.35 14.82
N GLN A 284 -5.91 -9.21 14.55
CA GLN A 284 -5.69 -10.66 14.38
C GLN A 284 -5.72 -11.10 12.90
N GLY A 285 -5.82 -10.14 11.95
CA GLY A 285 -5.89 -10.41 10.52
C GLY A 285 -7.24 -10.91 10.03
N VAL A 286 -8.31 -10.74 10.82
CA VAL A 286 -9.67 -11.13 10.42
C VAL A 286 -10.29 -10.01 9.59
N VAL A 287 -10.65 -10.33 8.35
CA VAL A 287 -11.34 -9.40 7.44
C VAL A 287 -12.83 -9.37 7.78
N ALA A 288 -13.37 -8.19 7.99
CA ALA A 288 -14.79 -7.97 8.23
C ALA A 288 -15.60 -7.96 6.90
N SER A 289 -16.92 -8.11 7.01
CA SER A 289 -17.85 -7.94 5.89
C SER A 289 -17.76 -6.53 5.29
N ASP A 290 -18.35 -6.36 4.10
CA ASP A 290 -18.36 -5.08 3.40
C ASP A 290 -19.02 -3.98 4.21
N THR A 291 -18.34 -2.83 4.24
CA THR A 291 -18.90 -1.56 4.69
C THR A 291 -19.23 -0.71 3.46
N SER A 292 -20.40 -0.10 3.45
CA SER A 292 -20.81 0.82 2.39
C SER A 292 -19.78 1.93 2.20
N GLY A 293 -19.38 2.14 0.95
CA GLY A 293 -18.34 3.10 0.63
C GLY A 293 -18.76 4.56 0.82
N VAL A 294 -17.77 5.38 1.10
CA VAL A 294 -17.89 6.84 1.15
C VAL A 294 -16.98 7.44 0.09
N GLY A 295 -17.44 8.52 -0.55
CA GLY A 295 -16.70 9.20 -1.61
C GLY A 295 -16.89 8.60 -3.01
N SER A 296 -16.17 9.16 -3.97
CA SER A 296 -16.22 8.76 -5.37
C SER A 296 -15.66 7.36 -5.58
N VAL A 297 -16.37 6.51 -6.31
CA VAL A 297 -15.91 5.17 -6.68
C VAL A 297 -14.60 5.24 -7.49
N ARG A 298 -13.61 4.44 -7.13
CA ARG A 298 -12.29 4.46 -7.78
C ARG A 298 -11.68 3.07 -7.88
N LEU A 299 -10.75 2.95 -8.82
CA LEU A 299 -9.90 1.78 -9.02
C LEU A 299 -8.47 2.21 -9.35
N THR A 300 -7.50 1.33 -9.27
CA THR A 300 -6.06 1.63 -9.51
C THR A 300 -5.51 2.78 -8.67
N LEU A 301 -6.10 3.02 -7.52
CA LEU A 301 -5.70 4.00 -6.54
C LEU A 301 -4.57 3.45 -5.64
N ALA A 302 -3.99 4.30 -4.82
CA ALA A 302 -3.06 3.90 -3.76
C ALA A 302 -3.62 4.24 -2.38
N ALA A 303 -3.00 3.67 -1.34
CA ALA A 303 -3.27 4.03 0.04
C ALA A 303 -1.97 4.01 0.85
N ALA A 304 -1.96 4.73 1.96
CA ALA A 304 -0.83 4.79 2.88
C ALA A 304 -1.32 5.09 4.30
N GLY A 305 -0.60 4.58 5.30
CA GLY A 305 -0.74 4.99 6.69
C GLY A 305 0.08 6.24 6.99
N TYR A 306 -0.41 7.08 7.91
CA TYR A 306 0.29 8.22 8.51
C TYR A 306 -0.19 8.39 9.95
N ALA A 307 0.45 9.24 10.76
CA ALA A 307 0.08 9.43 12.16
C ALA A 307 0.13 10.91 12.59
N ASN A 308 -0.63 11.27 13.63
CA ASN A 308 -0.58 12.60 14.25
C ASN A 308 -0.84 12.56 15.76
#